data_1d003e10bd7d4afde082f1501a6bc077
#
_entry.id   1d003e10bd7d4afde082f1501a6bc077
#
_cell.length_a   1.000
_cell.length_b   1.000
_cell.length_c   1.000
_cell.angle_alpha   90.00
_cell.angle_beta   90.00
_cell.angle_gamma   90.00
#
_symmetry.space_group_name_H-M   'P 1'
#
loop_
_entity.id
_entity.type
_entity.pdbx_description
1 polymer ?
#
loop_
_entity_poly.entity_id
_entity_poly.type
_entity_poly.pdbx_seq_one_letter_code
_entity_poly.pdbx_strand_id
1 'polypeptide(L)'
;MAVRGYVLIETDVGKAKAVGAAIREIKYPNAEIKSVDTVTGPYDVIVQLEAEDLDALGNAVTEAVQKVPGVQRTNTCLAVRLG
;
A
#
# COMPACT_ATOMS: atom_id res chain seq x y z
N MET A 1 12.86 8.49 5.09
CA MET A 1 12.81 7.68 3.87
C MET A 1 12.72 8.58 2.66
N ALA A 2 13.34 8.19 1.58
CA ALA A 2 13.54 9.09 0.43
C ALA A 2 12.38 9.11 -0.56
N VAL A 3 11.59 8.03 -0.63
CA VAL A 3 10.52 7.88 -1.60
C VAL A 3 9.22 7.60 -0.88
N ARG A 4 8.16 8.32 -1.27
CA ARG A 4 6.84 8.12 -0.69
C ARG A 4 5.86 7.76 -1.80
N GLY A 5 4.99 6.81 -1.51
CA GLY A 5 3.97 6.38 -2.46
C GLY A 5 2.63 6.15 -1.79
N TYR A 6 1.62 6.08 -2.62
CA TYR A 6 0.26 5.74 -2.21
C TYR A 6 -0.15 4.51 -2.99
N VAL A 7 -0.59 3.48 -2.29
CA VAL A 7 -1.06 2.26 -2.94
C VAL A 7 -2.58 2.25 -2.84
N LEU A 8 -3.24 2.29 -3.99
CA LEU A 8 -4.69 2.29 -4.10
C LEU A 8 -5.11 0.84 -4.36
N ILE A 9 -5.90 0.29 -3.45
CA ILE A 9 -6.16 -1.14 -3.42
C ILE A 9 -7.63 -1.43 -3.65
N GLU A 10 -7.91 -2.33 -4.60
CA GLU A 10 -9.22 -2.94 -4.76
C GLU A 10 -9.18 -4.30 -4.07
N THR A 11 -10.18 -4.57 -3.24
CA THR A 11 -10.27 -5.83 -2.50
C THR A 11 -11.43 -6.67 -3.01
N ASP A 12 -11.38 -7.95 -2.70
CA ASP A 12 -12.53 -8.82 -2.89
C ASP A 12 -13.68 -8.33 -2.02
N VAL A 13 -14.91 -8.64 -2.44
CA VAL A 13 -16.12 -8.20 -1.74
C VAL A 13 -16.06 -8.63 -0.27
N GLY A 14 -16.28 -7.67 0.63
CA GLY A 14 -16.30 -7.92 2.07
C GLY A 14 -14.96 -8.06 2.72
N LYS A 15 -13.86 -7.83 2.01
CA LYS A 15 -12.51 -8.07 2.54
C LYS A 15 -11.74 -6.80 2.92
N ALA A 16 -12.31 -5.63 2.69
CA ALA A 16 -11.57 -4.37 2.92
C ALA A 16 -11.04 -4.23 4.34
N LYS A 17 -11.85 -4.56 5.35
CA LYS A 17 -11.43 -4.44 6.74
C LYS A 17 -10.27 -5.40 7.05
N ALA A 18 -10.38 -6.65 6.63
CA ALA A 18 -9.34 -7.65 6.87
C ALA A 18 -8.05 -7.29 6.14
N VAL A 19 -8.16 -6.80 4.91
CA VAL A 19 -7.00 -6.37 4.13
C VAL A 19 -6.31 -5.20 4.82
N GLY A 20 -7.07 -4.19 5.23
CA GLY A 20 -6.49 -3.03 5.93
C GLY A 20 -5.76 -3.43 7.20
N ALA A 21 -6.36 -4.32 7.99
CA ALA A 21 -5.73 -4.80 9.23
C ALA A 21 -4.43 -5.55 8.94
N ALA A 22 -4.42 -6.40 7.92
CA ALA A 22 -3.23 -7.17 7.55
C ALA A 22 -2.11 -6.26 7.07
N ILE A 23 -2.44 -5.24 6.28
CA ILE A 23 -1.43 -4.31 5.76
C ILE A 23 -0.78 -3.52 6.89
N ARG A 24 -1.54 -3.14 7.92
CA ARG A 24 -0.97 -2.42 9.07
C ARG A 24 0.11 -3.23 9.79
N GLU A 25 0.07 -4.54 9.69
CA GLU A 25 1.03 -5.43 10.35
C GLU A 25 2.27 -5.73 9.51
N ILE A 26 2.32 -5.26 8.28
CA ILE A 26 3.45 -5.53 7.40
C ILE A 26 4.72 -4.90 7.94
N LYS A 27 5.79 -5.71 8.00
CA LYS A 27 7.15 -5.27 8.26
C LYS A 27 7.99 -5.69 7.06
N TYR A 28 8.57 -4.72 6.38
CA TYR A 28 9.35 -5.00 5.18
C TYR A 28 10.64 -4.19 5.21
N PRO A 29 11.78 -4.81 4.87
CA PRO A 29 13.06 -4.09 4.93
C PRO A 29 13.07 -2.87 4.04
N ASN A 30 13.60 -1.76 4.56
CA ASN A 30 13.81 -0.51 3.84
C ASN A 30 12.52 0.16 3.36
N ALA A 31 11.37 -0.24 3.92
CA ALA A 31 10.08 0.36 3.63
C ALA A 31 9.22 0.39 4.89
N GLU A 32 8.33 1.36 4.97
CA GLU A 32 7.51 1.57 6.15
C GLU A 32 6.09 1.96 5.76
N ILE A 33 5.11 1.27 6.33
CA ILE A 33 3.71 1.63 6.17
C ILE A 33 3.43 2.81 7.11
N LYS A 34 3.04 3.95 6.54
CA LYS A 34 2.81 5.17 7.31
C LYS A 34 1.35 5.31 7.72
N SER A 35 0.43 4.94 6.85
CA SER A 35 -0.99 4.99 7.16
C SER A 35 -1.77 4.01 6.28
N VAL A 36 -2.91 3.56 6.80
CA VAL A 36 -3.82 2.68 6.07
C VAL A 36 -5.23 3.20 6.32
N ASP A 37 -5.93 3.54 5.26
CA ASP A 37 -7.32 3.99 5.35
C ASP A 37 -8.21 3.06 4.55
N THR A 38 -9.32 2.63 5.16
CA THR A 38 -10.39 1.95 4.44
C THR A 38 -11.32 3.04 3.92
N VAL A 39 -11.64 3.01 2.65
CA VAL A 39 -12.35 4.10 1.98
C VAL A 39 -13.54 3.56 1.20
N THR A 40 -14.42 4.45 0.78
CA THR A 40 -15.47 4.12 -0.17
C THR A 40 -15.22 4.89 -1.46
N GLY A 41 -15.52 4.26 -2.60
CA GLY A 41 -15.30 4.84 -3.91
C GLY A 41 -14.73 3.80 -4.86
N PRO A 42 -13.92 4.22 -5.83
CA PRO A 42 -13.35 3.27 -6.80
C PRO A 42 -12.31 2.34 -6.18
N TYR A 43 -11.81 2.66 -4.99
CA TYR A 43 -10.87 1.82 -4.25
C TYR A 43 -11.42 1.52 -2.89
N ASP A 44 -10.89 0.48 -2.25
CA ASP A 44 -11.36 0.02 -0.94
C ASP A 44 -10.40 0.37 0.18
N VAL A 45 -9.11 0.41 -0.10
CA VAL A 45 -8.07 0.70 0.88
C VAL A 45 -7.01 1.59 0.23
N ILE A 46 -6.55 2.60 0.95
CA ILE A 46 -5.45 3.45 0.51
C ILE A 46 -4.35 3.39 1.54
N VAL A 47 -3.13 3.09 1.09
CA VAL A 47 -1.96 2.94 1.95
C VAL A 47 -0.94 3.99 1.60
N GLN A 48 -0.43 4.70 2.61
CA GLN A 48 0.72 5.56 2.45
C GLN A 48 1.96 4.79 2.91
N LEU A 49 2.97 4.76 2.06
CA LEU A 49 4.15 3.92 2.24
C LEU A 49 5.39 4.74 1.91
N GLU A 50 6.42 4.62 2.73
CA GLU A 50 7.71 5.27 2.48
C GLU A 50 8.78 4.21 2.37
N ALA A 51 9.78 4.46 1.51
CA ALA A 51 10.87 3.53 1.30
C ALA A 51 12.17 4.29 1.05
N GLU A 52 13.29 3.59 1.18
CA GLU A 52 14.60 4.19 0.96
C GLU A 52 14.79 4.61 -0.50
N ASP A 53 14.28 3.82 -1.43
CA ASP A 53 14.38 4.09 -2.85
C ASP A 53 13.19 3.45 -3.58
N LEU A 54 13.14 3.68 -4.88
CA LEU A 54 12.04 3.21 -5.70
C LEU A 54 11.98 1.67 -5.76
N ASP A 55 13.13 1.02 -5.80
CA ASP A 55 13.16 -0.44 -5.81
C ASP A 55 12.60 -1.02 -4.53
N ALA A 56 12.97 -0.45 -3.38
CA ALA A 56 12.44 -0.91 -2.10
C ALA A 56 10.92 -0.70 -2.03
N LEU A 57 10.43 0.42 -2.55
CA LEU A 57 9.00 0.69 -2.56
C LEU A 57 8.26 -0.34 -3.44
N GLY A 58 8.77 -0.56 -4.65
CA GLY A 58 8.16 -1.52 -5.57
C GLY A 58 8.17 -2.94 -5.01
N ASN A 59 9.28 -3.34 -4.39
CA ASN A 59 9.38 -4.67 -3.78
C ASN A 59 8.42 -4.83 -2.61
N ALA A 60 8.27 -3.80 -1.78
CA ALA A 60 7.32 -3.86 -0.66
C ALA A 60 5.89 -4.05 -1.17
N VAL A 61 5.52 -3.36 -2.25
CA VAL A 61 4.20 -3.52 -2.84
C VAL A 61 4.03 -4.92 -3.39
N THR A 62 4.98 -5.38 -4.20
CA THR A 62 4.88 -6.66 -4.91
C THR A 62 4.97 -7.85 -3.96
N GLU A 63 5.88 -7.81 -2.99
CA GLU A 63 6.19 -8.97 -2.16
C GLU A 63 5.42 -8.99 -0.85
N ALA A 64 4.86 -7.87 -0.43
CA ALA A 64 4.12 -7.83 0.83
C ALA A 64 2.68 -7.40 0.62
N VAL A 65 2.43 -6.21 0.07
CA VAL A 65 1.06 -5.69 -0.05
C VAL A 65 0.21 -6.56 -0.97
N GLN A 66 0.73 -6.89 -2.14
CA GLN A 66 -0.04 -7.69 -3.12
C GLN A 66 -0.26 -9.13 -2.68
N LYS A 67 0.47 -9.61 -1.69
CA LYS A 67 0.32 -10.98 -1.18
C LYS A 67 -0.71 -11.09 -0.07
N VAL A 68 -1.27 -10.00 0.40
CA VAL A 68 -2.30 -10.02 1.43
C VAL A 68 -3.56 -10.68 0.86
N PRO A 69 -4.10 -11.71 1.53
CA PRO A 69 -5.34 -12.34 1.06
C PRO A 69 -6.48 -11.33 0.98
N GLY A 70 -7.19 -11.33 -0.13
CA GLY A 70 -8.28 -10.40 -0.37
C GLY A 70 -7.90 -9.20 -1.23
N VAL A 71 -6.62 -8.95 -1.45
CA VAL A 71 -6.16 -7.93 -2.38
C VAL A 71 -6.39 -8.43 -3.80
N GLN A 72 -7.21 -7.71 -4.56
CA GLN A 72 -7.52 -8.07 -5.94
C GLN A 72 -6.61 -7.34 -6.91
N ARG A 73 -6.41 -6.05 -6.68
CA ARG A 73 -5.62 -5.20 -7.59
C ARG A 73 -5.04 -4.03 -6.82
N THR A 74 -3.84 -3.62 -7.20
CA THR A 74 -3.19 -2.44 -6.64
C THR A 74 -2.76 -1.48 -7.74
N ASN A 75 -2.85 -0.19 -7.46
CA ASN A 75 -2.26 0.87 -8.28
C ASN A 75 -1.38 1.71 -7.37
N THR A 76 -0.13 1.88 -7.73
CA THR A 76 0.82 2.64 -6.92
C THR A 76 1.07 3.99 -7.55
N CYS A 77 0.90 5.05 -6.75
CA CYS A 77 1.19 6.42 -7.17
C CYS A 77 2.38 6.92 -6.38
N LEU A 78 3.36 7.48 -7.06
CA LEU A 78 4.51 8.07 -6.39
C LEU A 78 4.22 9.52 -6.07
N ALA A 79 4.58 9.94 -4.86
CA ALA A 79 4.51 11.35 -4.51
C ALA A 79 5.65 12.08 -5.19
N VAL A 80 5.35 13.21 -5.82
CA VAL A 80 6.36 14.04 -6.45
C VAL A 80 6.28 15.43 -5.83
N ARG A 81 7.43 16.11 -5.78
CA ARG A 81 7.47 17.47 -5.29
C ARG A 81 7.51 18.41 -6.49
N LEU A 82 6.50 19.27 -6.58
CA LEU A 82 6.39 20.26 -7.64
C LEU A 82 6.50 21.65 -7.05
N GLY A 83 7.43 22.43 -7.53
CA GLY A 83 7.63 23.82 -7.12
C GLY A 83 8.56 24.00 -5.96
#